data_c35c82e4b8a7bc4923027983bfae7414
#
_entry.id   c35c82e4b8a7bc4923027983bfae7414
#
_cell.length_a   1.000
_cell.length_b   1.000
_cell.length_c   1.000
_cell.angle_alpha   90.00
_cell.angle_beta   90.00
_cell.angle_gamma   90.00
#
_symmetry.space_group_name_H-M   'P 1'
#
loop_
_entity.id
_entity.type
_entity.pdbx_description
1 polymer ?
#
loop_
_entity_poly.entity_id
_entity_poly.type
_entity_poly.pdbx_seq_one_letter_code
_entity_poly.pdbx_strand_id
1 'polypeptide(L)'
;MPSRLRVPRIRFGLGLLAFLLVGGGPNHAAWTAVEDAPGGDPAAETAASLPTFSPQKDSTTIRRASVLHTEAPERGRTGVLTYLVQPGDTASSIAQRFGLTPETILWGNEGLSTAAGNLQVGLELNILPVDGVLHTVREGDTLATLQARYGIAAEVILEFPGNGLAAQENPMLTVGQKLVVPGATREVAWVEPGPRVLAGQGRRSPGFYSGPLVFSGTGVFLWPVSPIRITQGYWSGHPALDLDTYAGQPVFASDSGTVIFADWDSTGYGNLIIIDHGNGLWTYYAHNDANLVRAGDGVLQGGQIAESGSTGNSSGEHLDFRIRLAEGGFLNPLDFLP
;
A
#
# COMPACT_ATOMS: atom_id res chain seq x y z
N MET A 1 -41.01 -15.97 -5.66
CA MET A 1 -40.79 -15.39 -7.00
C MET A 1 -40.20 -14.01 -6.79
N PRO A 2 -38.92 -13.74 -7.10
CA PRO A 2 -38.34 -12.40 -6.99
C PRO A 2 -38.51 -11.66 -8.32
N SER A 3 -39.02 -10.45 -8.23
CA SER A 3 -39.23 -9.51 -9.30
C SER A 3 -37.90 -8.95 -9.80
N ARG A 4 -37.65 -9.09 -11.10
CA ARG A 4 -36.49 -8.52 -11.81
C ARG A 4 -36.71 -7.02 -12.06
N LEU A 5 -35.87 -6.17 -11.48
CA LEU A 5 -35.78 -4.76 -11.83
C LEU A 5 -35.15 -4.61 -13.22
N ARG A 6 -35.88 -3.98 -14.14
CA ARG A 6 -35.40 -3.59 -15.47
C ARG A 6 -34.67 -2.24 -15.38
N VAL A 7 -33.41 -2.21 -15.81
CA VAL A 7 -32.64 -0.97 -15.99
C VAL A 7 -32.98 -0.37 -17.36
N PRO A 8 -33.31 0.93 -17.47
CA PRO A 8 -33.56 1.57 -18.75
C PRO A 8 -32.26 1.89 -19.49
N ARG A 9 -32.17 1.48 -20.77
CA ARG A 9 -31.09 1.85 -21.66
C ARG A 9 -31.30 3.28 -22.15
N ILE A 10 -30.38 4.20 -21.81
CA ILE A 10 -30.31 5.55 -22.37
C ILE A 10 -29.47 5.50 -23.65
N ARG A 11 -30.08 5.95 -24.77
CA ARG A 11 -29.40 6.13 -26.07
C ARG A 11 -28.71 7.49 -26.07
N PHE A 12 -27.38 7.49 -26.28
CA PHE A 12 -26.62 8.71 -26.54
C PHE A 12 -26.72 9.08 -28.04
N GLY A 13 -27.17 10.31 -28.31
CA GLY A 13 -27.09 10.94 -29.62
C GLY A 13 -25.71 11.59 -29.79
N LEU A 14 -25.05 11.29 -30.93
CA LEU A 14 -23.84 11.98 -31.37
C LEU A 14 -24.14 13.43 -31.73
N GLY A 15 -23.62 14.39 -31.01
CA GLY A 15 -23.53 15.80 -31.39
C GLY A 15 -22.12 16.11 -31.90
N LEU A 16 -22.02 16.39 -33.18
CA LEU A 16 -20.80 16.82 -33.86
C LEU A 16 -20.57 18.30 -33.55
N LEU A 17 -19.48 18.64 -32.82
CA LEU A 17 -19.05 20.04 -32.64
C LEU A 17 -17.78 20.29 -33.47
N ALA A 18 -17.91 21.17 -34.44
CA ALA A 18 -16.82 21.62 -35.29
C ALA A 18 -15.94 22.63 -34.55
N PHE A 19 -14.62 22.37 -34.50
CA PHE A 19 -13.64 23.34 -34.02
C PHE A 19 -13.11 24.18 -35.17
N LEU A 20 -13.27 25.49 -35.03
CA LEU A 20 -12.65 26.51 -35.90
C LEU A 20 -11.16 26.65 -35.52
N LEU A 21 -10.27 26.42 -36.48
CA LEU A 21 -8.85 26.71 -36.40
C LEU A 21 -8.64 28.21 -36.66
N VAL A 22 -8.11 28.93 -35.69
CA VAL A 22 -7.49 30.25 -35.87
C VAL A 22 -5.97 30.08 -35.84
N GLY A 23 -5.31 30.40 -36.92
CA GLY A 23 -3.88 30.28 -37.09
C GLY A 23 -3.13 31.43 -36.41
N GLY A 24 -1.96 31.09 -35.86
CA GLY A 24 -0.93 32.02 -35.40
C GLY A 24 0.44 31.39 -35.67
N GLY A 25 1.20 32.04 -36.55
CA GLY A 25 2.42 31.54 -37.15
C GLY A 25 3.65 31.50 -36.23
N PRO A 26 4.77 30.94 -36.71
CA PRO A 26 5.92 30.56 -35.90
C PRO A 26 6.95 31.68 -35.77
N ASN A 27 7.48 31.91 -34.57
CA ASN A 27 8.70 32.67 -34.38
C ASN A 27 9.90 31.73 -34.40
N HIS A 28 10.62 31.74 -35.53
CA HIS A 28 11.96 31.19 -35.66
C HIS A 28 12.96 32.19 -35.06
N ALA A 29 13.64 31.84 -34.00
CA ALA A 29 14.89 32.46 -33.63
C ALA A 29 16.06 31.71 -34.33
N ALA A 30 16.65 32.39 -35.31
CA ALA A 30 17.80 31.93 -36.05
C ALA A 30 19.06 32.05 -35.16
N TRP A 31 19.84 30.98 -35.08
CA TRP A 31 21.21 31.00 -34.64
C TRP A 31 22.09 31.24 -35.83
N THR A 32 22.74 32.38 -35.84
CA THR A 32 23.78 32.74 -36.85
C THR A 32 25.05 32.00 -36.57
N ALA A 33 25.56 31.31 -37.58
CA ALA A 33 26.87 30.77 -37.65
C ALA A 33 27.91 31.93 -37.75
N VAL A 34 29.01 31.82 -37.03
CA VAL A 34 30.21 32.62 -37.24
C VAL A 34 31.21 31.75 -37.96
N GLU A 35 31.47 32.15 -39.21
CA GLU A 35 32.59 31.65 -40.05
C GLU A 35 33.88 32.42 -39.75
N ASP A 36 34.94 31.72 -40.04
CA ASP A 36 36.24 32.13 -40.54
C ASP A 36 37.48 32.12 -39.66
N ALA A 37 38.29 31.25 -40.17
CA ALA A 37 39.68 30.86 -39.99
C ALA A 37 40.70 32.03 -40.15
N PRO A 38 42.03 31.87 -40.23
CA PRO A 38 42.78 30.69 -40.68
C PRO A 38 44.13 30.41 -39.95
N GLY A 39 44.67 29.24 -40.24
CA GLY A 39 46.10 29.12 -40.50
C GLY A 39 47.08 28.73 -39.38
N GLY A 40 47.69 27.59 -39.52
CA GLY A 40 48.87 27.23 -38.79
C GLY A 40 49.08 25.75 -38.59
N ASP A 41 49.44 25.04 -39.64
CA ASP A 41 50.23 23.82 -39.45
C ASP A 41 51.72 24.25 -39.14
N PRO A 42 52.42 23.66 -38.20
CA PRO A 42 53.22 22.48 -38.54
C PRO A 42 53.48 21.55 -37.32
N ALA A 43 53.90 20.42 -37.69
CA ALA A 43 54.82 19.53 -36.99
C ALA A 43 54.23 18.16 -36.62
N ALA A 44 54.69 17.25 -37.45
CA ALA A 44 54.76 15.85 -37.20
C ALA A 44 55.34 15.55 -35.81
N GLU A 45 54.60 14.95 -34.95
CA GLU A 45 55.13 14.26 -33.78
C GLU A 45 54.67 12.82 -33.79
N THR A 46 55.61 11.97 -34.01
CA THR A 46 55.75 10.54 -33.78
C THR A 46 54.53 9.82 -33.20
N ALA A 47 53.89 9.03 -34.07
CA ALA A 47 53.00 7.98 -33.66
C ALA A 47 53.78 6.94 -32.85
N ALA A 48 53.63 6.97 -31.55
CA ALA A 48 54.02 5.86 -30.69
C ALA A 48 53.07 4.68 -31.00
N SER A 49 53.62 3.65 -31.60
CA SER A 49 52.95 2.39 -31.88
C SER A 49 52.47 1.77 -30.56
N LEU A 50 51.19 1.69 -30.40
CA LEU A 50 50.58 0.88 -29.33
C LEU A 50 51.01 -0.58 -29.53
N PRO A 51 51.37 -1.29 -28.44
CA PRO A 51 51.72 -2.70 -28.56
C PRO A 51 50.47 -3.48 -29.01
N THR A 52 50.61 -4.20 -30.11
CA THR A 52 49.65 -5.16 -30.61
C THR A 52 49.53 -6.30 -29.59
N PHE A 53 48.40 -6.33 -28.89
CA PHE A 53 48.06 -7.44 -27.99
C PHE A 53 47.67 -8.62 -28.86
N SER A 54 48.55 -9.60 -29.04
CA SER A 54 48.24 -10.88 -29.60
C SER A 54 47.54 -11.70 -28.50
N PRO A 55 46.29 -12.17 -28.68
CA PRO A 55 45.68 -13.05 -27.72
C PRO A 55 46.40 -14.41 -27.78
N GLN A 56 47.24 -14.66 -26.79
CA GLN A 56 47.84 -15.97 -26.57
C GLN A 56 46.67 -16.89 -26.19
N LYS A 57 46.42 -17.88 -27.05
CA LYS A 57 45.46 -18.97 -26.77
C LYS A 57 46.04 -19.87 -25.68
N ASP A 58 46.01 -19.44 -24.45
CA ASP A 58 46.10 -20.37 -23.34
C ASP A 58 44.73 -20.97 -23.10
N SER A 59 44.56 -22.18 -23.58
CA SER A 59 43.35 -22.98 -23.36
C SER A 59 43.31 -23.52 -21.93
N THR A 60 43.27 -22.59 -20.96
CA THR A 60 42.85 -22.95 -19.63
C THR A 60 41.38 -22.55 -19.55
N THR A 61 40.54 -23.36 -20.13
CA THR A 61 39.10 -23.30 -19.88
C THR A 61 38.88 -23.57 -18.41
N ILE A 62 38.71 -22.52 -17.60
CA ILE A 62 38.15 -22.64 -16.27
C ILE A 62 36.71 -23.09 -16.50
N ARG A 63 36.49 -24.39 -16.50
CA ARG A 63 35.15 -24.93 -16.34
C ARG A 63 34.69 -24.47 -14.96
N ARG A 64 33.84 -23.42 -14.93
CA ARG A 64 33.00 -23.20 -13.76
C ARG A 64 32.31 -24.52 -13.51
N ALA A 65 32.73 -25.23 -12.46
CA ALA A 65 31.91 -26.29 -11.92
C ALA A 65 30.55 -25.66 -11.69
N SER A 66 29.52 -26.18 -12.37
CA SER A 66 28.16 -25.85 -12.04
C SER A 66 28.05 -26.09 -10.53
N VAL A 67 27.86 -25.00 -9.79
CA VAL A 67 27.47 -25.11 -8.39
C VAL A 67 26.19 -25.92 -8.46
N LEU A 68 26.27 -27.17 -8.01
CA LEU A 68 25.10 -27.94 -7.73
C LEU A 68 24.29 -27.08 -6.78
N HIS A 69 23.19 -26.48 -7.26
CA HIS A 69 22.13 -26.05 -6.39
C HIS A 69 21.68 -27.31 -5.65
N THR A 70 22.32 -27.59 -4.55
CA THR A 70 21.68 -28.37 -3.51
C THR A 70 20.49 -27.50 -3.11
N GLU A 71 19.31 -27.82 -3.59
CA GLU A 71 18.08 -27.46 -2.92
C GLU A 71 18.21 -28.12 -1.55
N ALA A 72 18.83 -27.41 -0.62
CA ALA A 72 18.66 -27.75 0.80
C ALA A 72 17.15 -27.68 0.99
N PRO A 73 16.50 -28.77 1.42
CA PRO A 73 15.08 -28.71 1.70
C PRO A 73 14.91 -27.51 2.63
N GLU A 74 14.05 -26.57 2.23
CA GLU A 74 13.72 -25.41 3.07
C GLU A 74 13.26 -26.02 4.40
N ARG A 75 14.15 -26.05 5.38
CA ARG A 75 13.79 -26.41 6.74
C ARG A 75 12.86 -25.31 7.18
N GLY A 76 11.57 -25.60 7.16
CA GLY A 76 10.55 -24.66 7.61
C GLY A 76 11.00 -24.06 8.94
N ARG A 77 10.93 -22.77 9.05
CA ARG A 77 11.22 -22.08 10.32
C ARG A 77 10.37 -22.72 11.42
N THR A 78 10.96 -23.06 12.54
CA THR A 78 10.23 -23.66 13.66
C THR A 78 10.04 -22.67 14.81
N GLY A 79 10.87 -21.62 14.87
CA GLY A 79 10.83 -20.60 15.95
C GLY A 79 10.29 -19.25 15.51
N VAL A 80 9.78 -18.49 16.45
CA VAL A 80 9.43 -17.08 16.30
C VAL A 80 10.71 -16.25 16.18
N LEU A 81 10.78 -15.37 15.17
CA LEU A 81 11.89 -14.44 14.97
C LEU A 81 11.49 -13.05 15.47
N THR A 82 12.47 -12.26 15.90
CA THR A 82 12.29 -10.83 16.12
C THR A 82 12.73 -10.07 14.88
N TYR A 83 11.88 -9.16 14.40
CA TYR A 83 12.15 -8.29 13.26
C TYR A 83 12.00 -6.83 13.69
N LEU A 84 12.97 -5.99 13.34
CA LEU A 84 12.92 -4.55 13.59
C LEU A 84 12.39 -3.84 12.34
N VAL A 85 11.27 -3.14 12.48
CA VAL A 85 10.62 -2.41 11.39
C VAL A 85 11.57 -1.37 10.79
N GLN A 86 11.74 -1.41 9.48
CA GLN A 86 12.59 -0.52 8.70
C GLN A 86 11.76 0.60 8.04
N PRO A 87 12.37 1.72 7.64
CA PRO A 87 11.69 2.73 6.83
C PRO A 87 11.09 2.12 5.56
N GLY A 88 9.81 2.41 5.28
CA GLY A 88 9.07 1.89 4.13
C GLY A 88 8.51 0.48 4.30
N ASP A 89 8.68 -0.16 5.48
CA ASP A 89 8.02 -1.43 5.75
C ASP A 89 6.51 -1.24 5.96
N THR A 90 5.74 -2.17 5.40
CA THR A 90 4.31 -2.33 5.64
C THR A 90 4.04 -3.73 6.18
N ALA A 91 2.89 -3.96 6.81
CA ALA A 91 2.50 -5.31 7.25
C ALA A 91 2.52 -6.30 6.08
N SER A 92 2.06 -5.87 4.89
CA SER A 92 2.07 -6.68 3.68
C SER A 92 3.49 -6.98 3.18
N SER A 93 4.40 -5.97 3.14
CA SER A 93 5.77 -6.19 2.67
C SER A 93 6.56 -7.10 3.60
N ILE A 94 6.37 -6.95 4.92
CA ILE A 94 6.98 -7.83 5.91
C ILE A 94 6.42 -9.26 5.76
N ALA A 95 5.09 -9.39 5.67
CA ALA A 95 4.45 -10.70 5.48
C ALA A 95 4.98 -11.40 4.22
N GLN A 96 5.04 -10.70 3.09
CA GLN A 96 5.58 -11.22 1.84
C GLN A 96 7.04 -11.67 1.98
N ARG A 97 7.89 -10.87 2.65
CA ARG A 97 9.31 -11.19 2.90
C ARG A 97 9.48 -12.50 3.65
N PHE A 98 8.56 -12.81 4.57
CA PHE A 98 8.63 -14.00 5.41
C PHE A 98 7.70 -15.14 4.96
N GLY A 99 6.98 -14.99 3.85
CA GLY A 99 6.04 -15.99 3.31
C GLY A 99 4.81 -16.17 4.20
N LEU A 100 4.29 -15.09 4.78
CA LEU A 100 3.14 -15.06 5.68
C LEU A 100 2.03 -14.18 5.12
N THR A 101 0.84 -14.27 5.72
CA THR A 101 -0.25 -13.33 5.48
C THR A 101 -0.07 -12.06 6.34
N PRO A 102 -0.54 -10.89 5.88
CA PRO A 102 -0.47 -9.65 6.65
C PRO A 102 -1.19 -9.78 8.00
N GLU A 103 -2.29 -10.51 8.06
CA GLU A 103 -3.03 -10.80 9.29
C GLU A 103 -2.17 -11.52 10.32
N THR A 104 -1.30 -12.45 9.88
CA THR A 104 -0.37 -13.15 10.78
C THR A 104 0.61 -12.20 11.45
N ILE A 105 1.04 -11.12 10.76
CA ILE A 105 1.87 -10.09 11.39
C ILE A 105 1.12 -9.43 12.55
N LEU A 106 -0.18 -9.13 12.38
CA LEU A 106 -1.00 -8.57 13.46
C LEU A 106 -1.25 -9.58 14.58
N TRP A 107 -1.55 -10.83 14.23
CA TRP A 107 -1.87 -11.88 15.21
C TRP A 107 -0.65 -12.35 16.00
N GLY A 108 0.54 -12.13 15.45
CA GLY A 108 1.82 -12.35 16.15
C GLY A 108 2.18 -11.24 17.13
N ASN A 109 1.50 -10.08 17.06
CA ASN A 109 1.87 -8.86 17.79
C ASN A 109 0.62 -8.19 18.37
N GLU A 110 0.28 -8.53 19.62
CA GLU A 110 -0.97 -8.06 20.27
C GLU A 110 -1.16 -6.52 20.22
N GLY A 111 -0.06 -5.75 20.30
CA GLY A 111 -0.10 -4.29 20.23
C GLY A 111 -0.51 -3.72 18.87
N LEU A 112 -0.45 -4.53 17.79
CA LEU A 112 -0.82 -4.11 16.44
C LEU A 112 -2.26 -4.51 16.06
N SER A 113 -2.93 -5.33 16.85
CA SER A 113 -4.21 -5.95 16.50
C SER A 113 -5.37 -4.96 16.31
N THR A 114 -5.21 -3.72 16.75
CA THR A 114 -6.24 -2.66 16.68
C THR A 114 -5.94 -1.55 15.67
N ALA A 115 -4.71 -1.52 15.12
CA ALA A 115 -4.32 -0.45 14.21
C ALA A 115 -3.17 -0.93 13.31
N ALA A 116 -3.49 -1.48 12.14
CA ALA A 116 -2.48 -1.86 11.14
C ALA A 116 -1.58 -0.68 10.71
N GLY A 117 -2.06 0.57 10.91
CA GLY A 117 -1.30 1.80 10.69
C GLY A 117 -0.30 2.17 11.79
N ASN A 118 -0.18 1.38 12.88
CA ASN A 118 0.79 1.67 13.96
C ASN A 118 2.16 1.02 13.75
N LEU A 119 2.51 0.70 12.51
CA LEU A 119 3.81 0.14 12.17
C LEU A 119 4.86 1.25 12.14
N GLN A 120 5.51 1.50 13.27
CA GLN A 120 6.53 2.55 13.38
C GLN A 120 7.92 1.98 13.15
N VAL A 121 8.78 2.75 12.50
CA VAL A 121 10.20 2.41 12.34
C VAL A 121 10.84 2.18 13.70
N GLY A 122 11.58 1.09 13.84
CA GLY A 122 12.21 0.70 15.10
C GLY A 122 11.32 -0.14 16.03
N LEU A 123 10.06 -0.42 15.66
CA LEU A 123 9.22 -1.34 16.42
C LEU A 123 9.73 -2.79 16.26
N GLU A 124 9.83 -3.53 17.33
CA GLU A 124 10.15 -4.96 17.30
C GLU A 124 8.89 -5.79 17.10
N LEU A 125 8.91 -6.64 16.08
CA LEU A 125 7.83 -7.56 15.74
C LEU A 125 8.22 -9.01 15.96
N ASN A 126 7.30 -9.80 16.49
CA ASN A 126 7.38 -11.26 16.45
C ASN A 126 6.93 -11.74 15.07
N ILE A 127 7.80 -12.43 14.36
CA ILE A 127 7.50 -13.06 13.06
C ILE A 127 7.32 -14.55 13.29
N LEU A 128 6.11 -15.03 13.05
CA LEU A 128 5.80 -16.44 13.21
C LEU A 128 6.45 -17.28 12.11
N PRO A 129 6.73 -18.56 12.37
CA PRO A 129 7.29 -19.46 11.37
C PRO A 129 6.28 -19.92 10.32
N VAL A 130 4.98 -19.84 10.62
CA VAL A 130 3.84 -20.21 9.76
C VAL A 130 2.69 -19.27 10.02
N ASP A 131 1.70 -19.25 9.12
CA ASP A 131 0.47 -18.49 9.36
C ASP A 131 -0.27 -19.01 10.58
N GLY A 132 -0.77 -18.07 11.40
CA GLY A 132 -1.44 -18.39 12.65
C GLY A 132 -1.39 -17.27 13.68
N VAL A 133 -1.64 -17.62 14.93
CA VAL A 133 -1.72 -16.71 16.08
C VAL A 133 -0.59 -17.01 17.06
N LEU A 134 0.06 -15.98 17.60
CA LEU A 134 0.92 -16.09 18.77
C LEU A 134 0.06 -15.91 20.01
N HIS A 135 -0.16 -16.98 20.76
CA HIS A 135 -0.92 -16.97 21.99
C HIS A 135 -0.02 -16.88 23.20
N THR A 136 -0.26 -15.89 24.06
CA THR A 136 0.38 -15.83 25.39
C THR A 136 -0.54 -16.52 26.39
N VAL A 137 -0.05 -17.60 26.98
CA VAL A 137 -0.79 -18.44 27.93
C VAL A 137 -1.22 -17.61 29.15
N ARG A 138 -2.49 -17.69 29.49
CA ARG A 138 -3.10 -17.02 30.65
C ARG A 138 -3.51 -18.04 31.69
N GLU A 139 -3.81 -17.57 32.86
CA GLU A 139 -4.33 -18.43 33.94
C GLU A 139 -5.62 -19.13 33.47
N GLY A 140 -5.70 -20.44 33.68
CA GLY A 140 -6.80 -21.29 33.26
C GLY A 140 -6.75 -21.77 31.81
N ASP A 141 -5.73 -21.36 31.02
CA ASP A 141 -5.56 -21.88 29.66
C ASP A 141 -5.08 -23.36 29.70
N THR A 142 -5.69 -24.17 28.87
CA THR A 142 -5.33 -25.56 28.59
C THR A 142 -5.37 -25.78 27.09
N LEU A 143 -4.78 -26.87 26.59
CA LEU A 143 -4.89 -27.20 25.16
C LEU A 143 -6.36 -27.31 24.73
N ALA A 144 -7.24 -27.84 25.57
CA ALA A 144 -8.68 -27.94 25.27
C ALA A 144 -9.36 -26.56 25.18
N THR A 145 -9.02 -25.62 26.07
CA THR A 145 -9.56 -24.24 25.99
C THR A 145 -9.02 -23.50 24.77
N LEU A 146 -7.77 -23.73 24.37
CA LEU A 146 -7.19 -23.15 23.16
C LEU A 146 -7.84 -23.73 21.89
N GLN A 147 -8.08 -25.05 21.85
CA GLN A 147 -8.84 -25.68 20.79
C GLN A 147 -10.23 -25.06 20.65
N ALA A 148 -10.96 -24.88 21.73
CA ALA A 148 -12.28 -24.24 21.72
C ALA A 148 -12.22 -22.80 21.25
N ARG A 149 -11.18 -22.04 21.64
CA ARG A 149 -10.99 -20.62 21.30
C ARG A 149 -10.66 -20.39 19.84
N TYR A 150 -9.76 -21.20 19.26
CA TYR A 150 -9.21 -21.00 17.91
C TYR A 150 -9.80 -21.94 16.86
N GLY A 151 -10.58 -22.95 17.26
CA GLY A 151 -11.10 -23.98 16.34
C GLY A 151 -10.00 -24.88 15.74
N ILE A 152 -8.81 -24.89 16.35
CA ILE A 152 -7.65 -25.69 15.91
C ILE A 152 -7.50 -26.88 16.84
N ALA A 153 -7.33 -28.09 16.29
CA ALA A 153 -7.16 -29.30 17.10
C ALA A 153 -5.97 -29.17 18.06
N ALA A 154 -6.15 -29.66 19.31
CA ALA A 154 -5.12 -29.56 20.36
C ALA A 154 -3.79 -30.19 19.94
N GLU A 155 -3.86 -31.27 19.15
CA GLU A 155 -2.71 -32.01 18.60
C GLU A 155 -1.84 -31.11 17.70
N VAL A 156 -2.44 -30.21 16.89
CA VAL A 156 -1.70 -29.27 16.04
C VAL A 156 -0.85 -28.31 16.87
N ILE A 157 -1.39 -27.85 18.02
CA ILE A 157 -0.66 -26.97 18.94
C ILE A 157 0.42 -27.74 19.67
N LEU A 158 0.08 -28.97 20.11
CA LEU A 158 0.97 -29.85 20.85
C LEU A 158 2.17 -30.29 20.00
N GLU A 159 1.93 -30.72 18.78
CA GLU A 159 2.94 -31.28 17.87
C GLU A 159 3.76 -30.22 17.16
N PHE A 160 3.37 -28.97 17.23
CA PHE A 160 4.12 -27.89 16.58
C PHE A 160 5.52 -27.75 17.21
N PRO A 161 6.62 -27.98 16.43
CA PRO A 161 7.96 -28.10 17.00
C PRO A 161 8.41 -26.85 17.78
N GLY A 162 7.97 -25.64 17.35
CA GLY A 162 8.30 -24.38 17.98
C GLY A 162 7.71 -24.20 19.38
N ASN A 163 6.69 -24.97 19.76
CA ASN A 163 6.06 -24.91 21.06
C ASN A 163 6.78 -25.75 22.13
N GLY A 164 7.58 -26.74 21.72
CA GLY A 164 8.33 -27.60 22.64
C GLY A 164 7.46 -28.48 23.56
N LEU A 165 6.20 -28.69 23.20
CA LEU A 165 5.23 -29.44 24.02
C LEU A 165 5.25 -30.95 23.73
N ALA A 166 5.51 -31.36 22.49
CA ALA A 166 5.46 -32.76 22.05
C ALA A 166 6.44 -33.70 22.77
N ALA A 167 7.53 -33.15 23.32
CA ALA A 167 8.52 -33.94 24.07
C ALA A 167 8.11 -34.18 25.53
N GLN A 168 6.98 -33.65 25.99
CA GLN A 168 6.51 -33.75 27.38
C GLN A 168 5.47 -34.88 27.51
N GLU A 169 5.64 -35.77 28.45
CA GLU A 169 4.71 -36.86 28.69
C GLU A 169 3.31 -36.37 29.16
N ASN A 170 3.27 -35.20 29.81
CA ASN A 170 2.05 -34.56 30.25
C ASN A 170 2.22 -33.01 30.14
N PRO A 171 2.01 -32.42 28.96
CA PRO A 171 2.31 -31.03 28.72
C PRO A 171 1.40 -30.09 29.52
N MET A 172 2.00 -29.39 30.48
CA MET A 172 1.34 -28.32 31.22
C MET A 172 1.73 -26.97 30.62
N LEU A 173 0.73 -26.13 30.34
CA LEU A 173 0.95 -24.77 29.88
C LEU A 173 1.37 -23.86 31.05
N THR A 174 2.42 -23.07 30.83
CA THR A 174 2.91 -22.13 31.85
C THR A 174 2.39 -20.72 31.54
N VAL A 175 1.83 -20.03 32.51
CA VAL A 175 1.36 -18.64 32.35
C VAL A 175 2.51 -17.77 31.84
N GLY A 176 2.25 -16.98 30.79
CA GLY A 176 3.24 -16.16 30.10
C GLY A 176 4.00 -16.89 28.98
N GLN A 177 3.88 -18.22 28.87
CA GLN A 177 4.45 -18.96 27.75
C GLN A 177 3.81 -18.49 26.43
N LYS A 178 4.65 -18.29 25.41
CA LYS A 178 4.19 -17.97 24.06
C LYS A 178 4.05 -19.24 23.23
N LEU A 179 2.88 -19.47 22.65
CA LEU A 179 2.58 -20.62 21.81
C LEU A 179 2.20 -20.14 20.42
N VAL A 180 2.78 -20.75 19.39
CA VAL A 180 2.32 -20.61 18.02
C VAL A 180 1.11 -21.53 17.85
N VAL A 181 -0.02 -20.98 17.39
CA VAL A 181 -1.22 -21.74 17.04
C VAL A 181 -1.34 -21.73 15.51
N PRO A 182 -0.79 -22.75 14.81
CA PRO A 182 -0.77 -22.80 13.35
C PRO A 182 -2.16 -22.80 12.75
N GLY A 183 -2.38 -22.01 11.69
CA GLY A 183 -3.67 -21.92 11.00
C GLY A 183 -4.79 -21.26 11.79
N ALA A 184 -4.54 -20.83 13.04
CA ALA A 184 -5.50 -20.07 13.81
C ALA A 184 -5.70 -18.68 13.22
N THR A 185 -6.92 -18.17 13.40
CA THR A 185 -7.29 -16.81 13.01
C THR A 185 -7.82 -16.05 14.23
N ARG A 186 -7.70 -14.73 14.18
CA ARG A 186 -8.31 -13.82 15.15
C ARG A 186 -9.03 -12.73 14.38
N GLU A 187 -10.16 -12.29 14.88
CA GLU A 187 -10.80 -11.10 14.31
C GLU A 187 -9.84 -9.91 14.42
N VAL A 188 -9.65 -9.22 13.30
CA VAL A 188 -8.89 -7.97 13.26
C VAL A 188 -9.87 -6.87 13.59
N ALA A 189 -9.82 -6.38 14.83
CA ALA A 189 -10.61 -5.23 15.26
C ALA A 189 -9.96 -3.94 14.72
N TRP A 190 -10.12 -3.71 13.41
CA TRP A 190 -9.66 -2.47 12.82
C TRP A 190 -10.58 -1.32 13.25
N VAL A 191 -9.99 -0.31 13.88
CA VAL A 191 -10.69 0.92 14.22
C VAL A 191 -10.44 1.91 13.10
N GLU A 192 -11.52 2.31 12.41
CA GLU A 192 -11.46 3.30 11.34
C GLU A 192 -10.86 4.62 11.87
N PRO A 193 -9.69 5.06 11.38
CA PRO A 193 -9.21 6.39 11.67
C PRO A 193 -10.04 7.43 10.92
N GLY A 194 -9.90 8.70 11.30
CA GLY A 194 -10.57 9.80 10.66
C GLY A 194 -11.85 10.27 11.33
N PRO A 195 -12.48 11.30 10.78
CA PRO A 195 -13.71 11.83 11.30
C PRO A 195 -14.81 10.77 11.21
N ARG A 196 -15.46 10.49 12.35
CA ARG A 196 -16.45 9.41 12.45
C ARG A 196 -17.71 9.74 11.68
N VAL A 197 -18.08 8.84 10.78
CA VAL A 197 -19.38 8.88 10.12
C VAL A 197 -20.41 8.20 11.03
N LEU A 198 -21.37 8.98 11.53
CA LEU A 198 -22.45 8.44 12.34
C LEU A 198 -23.48 7.74 11.44
N ALA A 199 -23.96 6.57 11.89
CA ALA A 199 -24.92 5.76 11.13
C ALA A 199 -26.12 6.58 10.66
N GLY A 200 -26.42 6.55 9.37
CA GLY A 200 -27.54 7.27 8.74
C GLY A 200 -27.34 8.78 8.59
N GLN A 201 -26.21 9.35 9.02
CA GLN A 201 -25.95 10.78 8.88
C GLN A 201 -25.04 11.13 7.67
N GLY A 202 -24.22 10.18 7.23
CA GLY A 202 -23.26 10.40 6.14
C GLY A 202 -22.43 11.67 6.37
N ARG A 203 -22.34 12.57 5.39
CA ARG A 203 -21.64 13.86 5.50
C ARG A 203 -22.25 14.87 6.47
N ARG A 204 -23.41 14.59 7.07
CA ARG A 204 -23.98 15.41 8.17
C ARG A 204 -23.34 15.07 9.52
N SER A 205 -22.47 14.10 9.57
CA SER A 205 -21.69 13.78 10.75
C SER A 205 -20.78 14.94 11.14
N PRO A 206 -20.47 15.13 12.44
CA PRO A 206 -19.59 16.22 12.89
C PRO A 206 -18.23 16.19 12.20
N GLY A 207 -17.72 17.35 11.84
CA GLY A 207 -16.42 17.52 11.17
C GLY A 207 -16.46 17.51 9.65
N PHE A 208 -17.59 17.07 9.05
CA PHE A 208 -17.74 17.09 7.59
C PHE A 208 -18.45 18.34 7.09
N TYR A 209 -18.09 18.77 5.87
CA TYR A 209 -18.87 19.76 5.13
C TYR A 209 -20.26 19.18 4.78
N SER A 210 -21.31 19.82 5.26
CA SER A 210 -22.70 19.39 5.07
C SER A 210 -23.51 20.25 4.08
N GLY A 211 -22.83 21.23 3.44
CA GLY A 211 -23.44 22.11 2.43
C GLY A 211 -23.85 21.38 1.14
N PRO A 212 -24.36 22.08 0.13
CA PRO A 212 -24.72 21.50 -1.16
C PRO A 212 -23.50 20.93 -1.86
N LEU A 213 -23.68 19.86 -2.66
CA LEU A 213 -22.62 19.35 -3.53
C LEU A 213 -22.39 20.36 -4.67
N VAL A 214 -21.11 20.68 -4.91
CA VAL A 214 -20.67 21.59 -6.00
C VAL A 214 -20.56 20.81 -7.30
N PHE A 215 -19.91 19.64 -7.25
CA PHE A 215 -19.81 18.70 -8.34
C PHE A 215 -20.19 17.30 -7.89
N SER A 216 -20.61 16.50 -8.88
CA SER A 216 -20.80 15.06 -8.72
C SER A 216 -19.89 14.31 -9.67
N GLY A 217 -19.44 13.14 -9.27
CA GLY A 217 -18.61 12.26 -10.04
C GLY A 217 -19.40 11.39 -11.02
N THR A 218 -18.68 10.71 -11.86
CA THR A 218 -19.19 9.78 -12.88
C THR A 218 -19.30 8.34 -12.36
N GLY A 219 -18.56 8.00 -11.31
CA GLY A 219 -18.35 6.63 -10.83
C GLY A 219 -17.26 5.88 -11.58
N VAL A 220 -16.57 6.54 -12.50
CA VAL A 220 -15.37 6.02 -13.19
C VAL A 220 -14.18 6.69 -12.56
N PHE A 221 -13.34 5.90 -11.87
CA PHE A 221 -12.20 6.43 -11.12
C PHE A 221 -10.92 6.34 -11.93
N LEU A 222 -10.04 7.32 -11.75
CA LEU A 222 -8.66 7.32 -12.25
C LEU A 222 -7.69 7.11 -11.09
N TRP A 223 -6.49 6.62 -11.41
CA TRP A 223 -5.42 6.54 -10.44
C TRP A 223 -5.07 7.94 -9.90
N PRO A 224 -4.96 8.11 -8.57
CA PRO A 224 -4.72 9.42 -7.96
C PRO A 224 -3.27 9.91 -8.09
N VAL A 225 -2.34 9.04 -8.48
CA VAL A 225 -0.91 9.35 -8.68
C VAL A 225 -0.36 8.66 -9.93
N SER A 226 0.77 9.16 -10.43
CA SER A 226 1.52 8.56 -11.54
C SER A 226 3.01 8.81 -11.34
N PRO A 227 3.90 7.81 -11.52
CA PRO A 227 3.61 6.43 -11.92
C PRO A 227 2.86 5.64 -10.84
N ILE A 228 2.23 4.52 -11.22
CA ILE A 228 1.47 3.67 -10.31
C ILE A 228 2.40 2.56 -9.78
N ARG A 229 2.57 2.50 -8.46
CA ARG A 229 3.24 1.40 -7.79
C ARG A 229 2.57 1.17 -6.44
N ILE A 230 1.97 -0.01 -6.26
CA ILE A 230 1.32 -0.39 -5.00
C ILE A 230 2.38 -0.97 -4.07
N THR A 231 2.52 -0.40 -2.87
CA THR A 231 3.39 -0.89 -1.80
C THR A 231 2.63 -1.74 -0.80
N GLN A 232 1.35 -1.44 -0.59
CA GLN A 232 0.45 -2.26 0.22
C GLN A 232 -0.93 -2.34 -0.43
N GLY A 233 -1.45 -3.56 -0.57
CA GLY A 233 -2.78 -3.82 -1.12
C GLY A 233 -3.88 -3.76 -0.06
N TYR A 234 -5.13 -3.89 -0.53
CA TYR A 234 -6.32 -3.97 0.31
C TYR A 234 -6.40 -5.33 1.04
N TRP A 235 -6.65 -5.30 2.35
CA TRP A 235 -6.93 -6.46 3.18
C TRP A 235 -7.67 -6.04 4.46
N SER A 236 -8.11 -7.01 5.28
CA SER A 236 -8.99 -6.77 6.45
C SER A 236 -8.45 -5.79 7.50
N GLY A 237 -7.13 -5.72 7.67
CA GLY A 237 -6.47 -4.79 8.59
C GLY A 237 -5.97 -3.50 7.93
N HIS A 238 -6.08 -3.41 6.61
CA HIS A 238 -5.69 -2.25 5.80
C HIS A 238 -6.66 -2.08 4.62
N PRO A 239 -7.85 -1.50 4.85
CA PRO A 239 -8.85 -1.31 3.78
C PRO A 239 -8.50 -0.10 2.89
N ALA A 240 -7.33 -0.14 2.27
CA ALA A 240 -6.71 0.90 1.45
C ALA A 240 -5.80 0.31 0.38
N LEU A 241 -5.33 1.17 -0.52
CA LEU A 241 -4.12 0.95 -1.30
C LEU A 241 -3.08 1.98 -0.87
N ASP A 242 -1.89 1.52 -0.47
CA ASP A 242 -0.73 2.40 -0.35
C ASP A 242 -0.03 2.46 -1.70
N LEU A 243 0.08 3.67 -2.21
CA LEU A 243 0.72 3.97 -3.48
C LEU A 243 2.06 4.65 -3.22
N ASP A 244 3.14 4.07 -3.77
CA ASP A 244 4.49 4.61 -3.66
C ASP A 244 4.55 6.03 -4.24
N THR A 245 5.08 6.96 -3.48
CA THR A 245 5.23 8.36 -3.87
C THR A 245 6.53 8.94 -3.30
N TYR A 246 6.87 10.14 -3.72
CA TYR A 246 7.90 10.97 -3.09
C TYR A 246 7.28 12.22 -2.49
N ALA A 247 7.95 12.85 -1.53
CA ALA A 247 7.50 14.08 -0.89
C ALA A 247 7.21 15.17 -1.92
N GLY A 248 6.02 15.77 -1.86
CA GLY A 248 5.57 16.79 -2.79
C GLY A 248 5.09 16.27 -4.15
N GLN A 249 4.97 14.95 -4.35
CA GLN A 249 4.39 14.41 -5.58
C GLN A 249 2.93 14.84 -5.71
N PRO A 250 2.50 15.33 -6.91
CA PRO A 250 1.11 15.69 -7.12
C PRO A 250 0.13 14.54 -6.91
N VAL A 251 -0.94 14.80 -6.16
CA VAL A 251 -2.08 13.91 -5.93
C VAL A 251 -3.30 14.50 -6.62
N PHE A 252 -3.99 13.66 -7.38
CA PHE A 252 -5.11 14.08 -8.22
C PHE A 252 -6.43 13.47 -7.74
N ALA A 253 -7.55 14.20 -7.92
CA ALA A 253 -8.89 13.69 -7.67
C ALA A 253 -9.20 12.52 -8.61
N SER A 254 -9.51 11.35 -8.04
CA SER A 254 -9.81 10.14 -8.83
C SER A 254 -11.10 10.24 -9.62
N ASP A 255 -12.08 11.00 -9.17
CA ASP A 255 -13.29 11.39 -9.88
C ASP A 255 -13.71 12.79 -9.46
N SER A 256 -14.59 13.44 -10.22
CA SER A 256 -15.15 14.73 -9.87
C SER A 256 -16.00 14.63 -8.61
N GLY A 257 -16.06 15.69 -7.80
CA GLY A 257 -16.84 15.65 -6.57
C GLY A 257 -16.73 16.92 -5.74
N THR A 258 -17.24 16.87 -4.54
CA THR A 258 -17.17 17.95 -3.54
C THR A 258 -16.28 17.50 -2.39
N VAL A 259 -15.29 18.31 -2.05
CA VAL A 259 -14.44 18.07 -0.88
C VAL A 259 -15.27 18.22 0.39
N ILE A 260 -15.42 17.14 1.15
CA ILE A 260 -16.21 17.14 2.38
C ILE A 260 -15.35 17.21 3.64
N PHE A 261 -14.04 16.93 3.50
CA PHE A 261 -13.04 17.10 4.55
C PHE A 261 -11.68 17.43 3.91
N ALA A 262 -10.96 18.39 4.46
CA ALA A 262 -9.59 18.71 4.06
C ALA A 262 -8.89 19.40 5.24
N ASP A 263 -8.34 18.62 6.16
CA ASP A 263 -7.70 19.09 7.38
C ASP A 263 -6.78 18.02 7.97
N TRP A 264 -6.13 18.35 9.09
CA TRP A 264 -5.35 17.42 9.89
C TRP A 264 -6.26 16.42 10.63
N ASP A 265 -5.99 15.15 10.46
CA ASP A 265 -6.60 14.08 11.26
C ASP A 265 -5.57 13.49 12.24
N SER A 266 -5.88 13.56 13.53
CA SER A 266 -4.99 13.10 14.62
C SER A 266 -5.12 11.60 14.92
N THR A 267 -6.04 10.89 14.26
CA THR A 267 -6.30 9.48 14.53
C THR A 267 -5.46 8.53 13.69
N GLY A 268 -4.71 9.09 12.73
CA GLY A 268 -3.76 8.32 11.93
C GLY A 268 -3.48 8.89 10.54
N TYR A 269 -4.45 9.49 9.88
CA TYR A 269 -4.32 9.92 8.47
C TYR A 269 -3.41 11.13 8.23
N GLY A 270 -3.06 11.92 9.28
CA GLY A 270 -2.32 13.16 9.07
C GLY A 270 -3.13 14.18 8.26
N ASN A 271 -2.54 14.83 7.27
CA ASN A 271 -3.29 15.67 6.34
C ASN A 271 -4.15 14.79 5.44
N LEU A 272 -5.46 14.94 5.55
CA LEU A 272 -6.47 14.11 4.90
C LEU A 272 -7.37 14.95 4.01
N ILE A 273 -7.69 14.43 2.82
CA ILE A 273 -8.78 14.93 1.98
C ILE A 273 -9.80 13.82 1.80
N ILE A 274 -11.09 14.16 1.91
CA ILE A 274 -12.21 13.28 1.58
C ILE A 274 -13.10 13.97 0.56
N ILE A 275 -13.40 13.28 -0.54
CA ILE A 275 -14.26 13.78 -1.62
C ILE A 275 -15.55 12.94 -1.66
N ASP A 276 -16.70 13.62 -1.62
CA ASP A 276 -18.01 13.02 -1.91
C ASP A 276 -18.32 13.17 -3.39
N HIS A 277 -18.48 12.04 -4.09
CA HIS A 277 -18.76 12.01 -5.53
C HIS A 277 -20.25 12.10 -5.86
N GLY A 278 -21.12 12.23 -4.84
CA GLY A 278 -22.57 12.41 -5.05
C GLY A 278 -23.30 11.16 -5.59
N ASN A 279 -22.59 10.06 -5.78
CA ASN A 279 -23.08 8.77 -6.27
C ASN A 279 -23.10 7.68 -5.18
N GLY A 280 -22.92 8.07 -3.92
CA GLY A 280 -22.83 7.15 -2.77
C GLY A 280 -21.42 6.66 -2.47
N LEU A 281 -20.41 7.11 -3.20
CA LEU A 281 -19.00 6.79 -2.99
C LEU A 281 -18.21 8.01 -2.55
N TRP A 282 -17.29 7.80 -1.63
CA TRP A 282 -16.31 8.76 -1.19
C TRP A 282 -14.91 8.24 -1.44
N THR A 283 -13.95 9.13 -1.75
CA THR A 283 -12.52 8.81 -1.81
C THR A 283 -11.75 9.54 -0.74
N TYR A 284 -10.72 8.87 -0.22
CA TYR A 284 -9.83 9.36 0.83
C TYR A 284 -8.42 9.45 0.27
N TYR A 285 -7.70 10.51 0.62
CA TYR A 285 -6.32 10.78 0.24
C TYR A 285 -5.58 11.23 1.48
N ALA A 286 -4.80 10.32 2.09
CA ALA A 286 -4.17 10.56 3.38
C ALA A 286 -2.65 10.61 3.29
N HIS A 287 -2.03 11.04 4.39
CA HIS A 287 -0.60 11.24 4.59
C HIS A 287 0.01 12.36 3.73
N ASN A 288 -0.83 13.29 3.23
CA ASN A 288 -0.36 14.40 2.40
C ASN A 288 0.60 15.31 3.17
N ASP A 289 1.59 15.89 2.47
CA ASP A 289 2.37 17.02 3.01
C ASP A 289 1.53 18.28 3.03
N ALA A 290 0.77 18.50 1.95
CA ALA A 290 -0.10 19.66 1.82
C ALA A 290 -1.43 19.33 1.16
N ASN A 291 -2.53 19.79 1.74
CA ASN A 291 -3.85 19.82 1.11
C ASN A 291 -3.99 21.14 0.32
N LEU A 292 -4.24 21.07 -0.99
CA LEU A 292 -4.35 22.24 -1.87
C LEU A 292 -5.80 22.70 -2.06
N VAL A 293 -6.75 21.97 -1.50
CA VAL A 293 -8.19 22.24 -1.53
C VAL A 293 -8.75 22.33 -0.11
N ARG A 294 -9.98 22.85 0.01
CA ARG A 294 -10.67 23.03 1.30
C ARG A 294 -12.03 22.36 1.28
N ALA A 295 -12.55 22.03 2.45
CA ALA A 295 -13.91 21.54 2.60
C ALA A 295 -14.93 22.54 2.00
N GLY A 296 -15.79 22.04 1.13
CA GLY A 296 -16.75 22.82 0.33
C GLY A 296 -16.30 23.11 -1.10
N ASP A 297 -15.03 22.88 -1.45
CA ASP A 297 -14.56 23.07 -2.82
C ASP A 297 -15.12 21.97 -3.76
N GLY A 298 -15.44 22.37 -5.00
CA GLY A 298 -15.72 21.45 -6.08
C GLY A 298 -14.44 21.10 -6.83
N VAL A 299 -14.19 19.83 -7.07
CA VAL A 299 -13.02 19.33 -7.81
C VAL A 299 -13.44 18.55 -9.03
N LEU A 300 -12.69 18.70 -10.11
CA LEU A 300 -12.86 17.89 -11.33
C LEU A 300 -11.91 16.69 -11.28
N GLN A 301 -12.32 15.60 -11.92
CA GLN A 301 -11.48 14.42 -12.10
C GLN A 301 -10.12 14.81 -12.72
N GLY A 302 -9.02 14.31 -12.18
CA GLY A 302 -7.66 14.63 -12.61
C GLY A 302 -7.17 16.01 -12.19
N GLY A 303 -7.97 16.80 -11.46
CA GLY A 303 -7.50 18.05 -10.83
C GLY A 303 -6.56 17.74 -9.68
N GLN A 304 -5.45 18.48 -9.55
CA GLN A 304 -4.54 18.33 -8.42
C GLN A 304 -5.21 18.84 -7.14
N ILE A 305 -5.19 18.00 -6.09
CA ILE A 305 -5.85 18.29 -4.80
C ILE A 305 -4.86 18.34 -3.63
N ALA A 306 -3.72 17.67 -3.75
CA ALA A 306 -2.73 17.60 -2.68
C ALA A 306 -1.31 17.42 -3.23
N GLU A 307 -0.36 17.50 -2.31
CA GLU A 307 1.02 17.02 -2.44
C GLU A 307 1.21 15.85 -1.48
N SER A 308 1.69 14.72 -2.00
CA SER A 308 1.94 13.52 -1.21
C SER A 308 3.05 13.72 -0.21
N GLY A 309 3.00 12.98 0.91
CA GLY A 309 3.99 13.06 1.97
C GLY A 309 3.98 11.82 2.87
N SER A 310 4.32 12.05 4.14
CA SER A 310 4.39 11.01 5.16
C SER A 310 3.84 11.52 6.51
N THR A 311 2.80 12.34 6.48
CA THR A 311 2.22 12.92 7.70
C THR A 311 1.32 11.91 8.43
N GLY A 312 1.11 12.12 9.74
CA GLY A 312 0.30 11.22 10.56
C GLY A 312 1.03 9.92 10.90
N ASN A 313 0.33 8.79 10.81
CA ASN A 313 0.84 7.48 11.20
C ASN A 313 1.38 6.73 9.97
N SER A 314 2.47 7.21 9.42
CA SER A 314 3.13 6.71 8.21
C SER A 314 4.57 6.29 8.50
N SER A 315 5.05 5.23 7.85
CA SER A 315 6.43 4.73 7.95
C SER A 315 7.36 5.24 6.85
N GLY A 316 6.83 5.96 5.87
CA GLY A 316 7.56 6.52 4.71
C GLY A 316 6.62 7.19 3.73
N GLU A 317 7.19 7.80 2.69
CA GLU A 317 6.44 8.53 1.68
C GLU A 317 5.50 7.59 0.91
N HIS A 318 4.19 7.82 1.02
CA HIS A 318 3.16 7.12 0.25
C HIS A 318 1.83 7.88 0.29
N LEU A 319 0.94 7.56 -0.63
CA LEU A 319 -0.47 7.95 -0.56
C LEU A 319 -1.30 6.75 -0.09
N ASP A 320 -1.97 6.87 1.05
CA ASP A 320 -3.04 5.95 1.46
C ASP A 320 -4.32 6.37 0.73
N PHE A 321 -4.74 5.55 -0.23
CA PHE A 321 -5.92 5.80 -1.06
C PHE A 321 -7.03 4.81 -0.74
N ARG A 322 -8.24 5.35 -0.49
CA ARG A 322 -9.40 4.52 -0.12
C ARG A 322 -10.64 4.90 -0.92
N ILE A 323 -11.50 3.91 -1.13
CA ILE A 323 -12.88 4.11 -1.60
C ILE A 323 -13.82 3.59 -0.53
N ARG A 324 -14.85 4.39 -0.21
CA ARG A 324 -15.80 4.12 0.88
C ARG A 324 -17.23 4.36 0.42
N LEU A 325 -18.15 3.55 0.93
CA LEU A 325 -19.59 3.87 0.84
C LEU A 325 -19.90 5.05 1.77
N ALA A 326 -20.71 5.99 1.31
CA ALA A 326 -21.14 7.15 2.10
C ALA A 326 -21.84 6.74 3.41
N GLU A 327 -22.53 5.59 3.41
CA GLU A 327 -23.22 5.04 4.57
C GLU A 327 -22.34 4.17 5.49
N GLY A 328 -21.10 3.88 5.07
CA GLY A 328 -20.13 3.11 5.83
C GLY A 328 -19.54 1.93 5.06
N GLY A 329 -18.36 1.50 5.51
CA GLY A 329 -17.62 0.39 4.92
C GLY A 329 -16.70 0.81 3.76
N PHE A 330 -15.46 0.36 3.83
CA PHE A 330 -14.47 0.54 2.76
C PHE A 330 -14.60 -0.58 1.73
N LEU A 331 -14.32 -0.22 0.48
CA LEU A 331 -14.33 -1.10 -0.68
C LEU A 331 -12.90 -1.26 -1.18
N ASN A 332 -12.61 -2.39 -1.84
CA ASN A 332 -11.31 -2.57 -2.48
C ASN A 332 -11.18 -1.60 -3.67
N PRO A 333 -10.24 -0.63 -3.63
CA PRO A 333 -10.14 0.35 -4.72
C PRO A 333 -9.79 -0.28 -6.08
N LEU A 334 -9.16 -1.47 -6.10
CA LEU A 334 -8.85 -2.17 -7.36
C LEU A 334 -10.11 -2.62 -8.12
N ASP A 335 -11.26 -2.70 -7.48
CA ASP A 335 -12.52 -3.02 -8.16
C ASP A 335 -13.09 -1.82 -8.96
N PHE A 336 -12.51 -0.63 -8.79
CA PHE A 336 -12.97 0.65 -9.36
C PHE A 336 -11.94 1.33 -10.25
N LEU A 337 -10.66 1.06 -10.05
CA LEU A 337 -9.55 1.66 -10.80
C LEU A 337 -9.27 0.89 -12.09
N PRO A 338 -8.79 1.56 -13.18
CA PRO A 338 -8.50 0.93 -14.46
C PRO A 338 -7.27 0.03 -14.46
#